data_4aa01db87d02596cafcaf6255c4d9214
#
_entry.id   4aa01db87d02596cafcaf6255c4d9214
#
_cell.length_a   1.000
_cell.length_b   1.000
_cell.length_c   1.000
_cell.angle_alpha   90.00
_cell.angle_beta   90.00
_cell.angle_gamma   90.00
#
_symmetry.space_group_name_H-M   'P 1'
#
loop_
_entity.id
_entity.type
_entity.pdbx_description
1 polymer ?
#
loop_
_entity_poly.entity_id
_entity_poly.type
_entity_poly.pdbx_seq_one_letter_code
_entity_poly.pdbx_strand_id
1 'polypeptide(L)'
;MWLRCSVAVVVARVLIVLPSASYRTADFVAAAKTLRAEAIIATDAAQVIRGRTASPRMVRVDPLRPEWSARRIVEFAEEFPLDAVVAADDGGVVMAAVAAKELGLAHNSLEAVRATRDKSTMREIFARAVLPQPAYRIIGANDDPSRACTEVGYPAVLKPVSLSASRGVIRVDDADAVPAAVARIGAITAEAGRDPDEPILAEAFLPGTEIALEGLLVDGDLEVLALFDKPDPMNGPYFEETILVTPSVLDGRVQDQIAAIARAAAAALGLVQGPIHAEMRIDDGRVSLLEVAARSIGGLCGRSLRFGLLGTSLEVTLLRSALGYRGGPSALQSAASGVMMLPISRAG
;
A
#
# COMPACT_ATOMS: atom_id res chain seq x y z
N MET A 1 25.58 8.31 50.58
CA MET A 1 24.63 9.20 49.84
C MET A 1 24.69 8.77 48.38
N TRP A 2 23.78 7.86 47.95
CA TRP A 2 23.74 7.33 46.58
C TRP A 2 22.90 8.28 45.74
N LEU A 3 23.54 9.00 44.85
CA LEU A 3 22.85 9.77 43.80
C LEU A 3 22.16 8.78 42.87
N ARG A 4 20.83 8.69 42.94
CA ARG A 4 20.02 8.05 41.87
C ARG A 4 20.05 8.98 40.69
N CYS A 5 20.92 8.72 39.72
CA CYS A 5 20.72 9.25 38.35
C CYS A 5 19.47 8.57 37.79
N SER A 6 18.33 9.22 37.86
CA SER A 6 17.16 8.83 37.07
C SER A 6 17.43 9.23 35.62
N VAL A 7 17.95 8.31 34.83
CA VAL A 7 17.92 8.45 33.37
C VAL A 7 16.44 8.45 33.01
N ALA A 8 15.94 9.60 32.58
CA ALA A 8 14.60 9.65 31.98
C ALA A 8 14.63 8.73 30.76
N VAL A 9 13.90 7.65 30.83
CA VAL A 9 13.71 6.78 29.66
C VAL A 9 12.90 7.58 28.66
N VAL A 10 13.56 8.09 27.63
CA VAL A 10 12.88 8.74 26.51
C VAL A 10 12.10 7.64 25.77
N VAL A 11 10.80 7.68 25.88
CA VAL A 11 9.91 6.75 25.17
C VAL A 11 9.81 7.22 23.73
N ALA A 12 10.19 6.37 22.78
CA ALA A 12 10.05 6.68 21.35
C ALA A 12 8.58 6.93 21.00
N ARG A 13 8.32 7.90 20.14
CA ARG A 13 6.97 8.25 19.66
C ARG A 13 6.82 8.00 18.18
N VAL A 14 5.82 7.23 17.83
CA VAL A 14 5.48 6.93 16.45
C VAL A 14 4.09 7.45 16.13
N LEU A 15 3.97 8.31 15.12
CA LEU A 15 2.70 8.72 14.57
C LEU A 15 2.30 7.76 13.46
N ILE A 16 1.08 7.22 13.56
CA ILE A 16 0.54 6.24 12.62
C ILE A 16 -0.68 6.86 11.95
N VAL A 17 -0.61 7.04 10.63
CA VAL A 17 -1.74 7.53 9.84
C VAL A 17 -2.67 6.37 9.55
N LEU A 18 -3.85 6.42 10.16
CA LEU A 18 -4.88 5.38 10.13
C LEU A 18 -6.23 6.02 9.80
N PRO A 19 -6.70 5.99 8.54
CA PRO A 19 -8.05 6.43 8.19
C PRO A 19 -9.11 5.73 9.05
N SER A 20 -10.25 6.40 9.29
CA SER A 20 -11.33 5.88 10.13
C SER A 20 -11.91 4.54 9.62
N ALA A 21 -11.82 4.30 8.31
CA ALA A 21 -12.20 3.04 7.68
C ALA A 21 -11.19 1.91 7.92
N SER A 22 -10.02 2.19 8.50
CA SER A 22 -8.99 1.18 8.76
C SER A 22 -9.32 0.36 10.01
N TYR A 23 -9.38 -0.94 9.86
CA TYR A 23 -9.53 -1.89 10.97
C TYR A 23 -8.19 -2.31 11.59
N ARG A 24 -7.05 -1.75 11.12
CA ARG A 24 -5.70 -2.09 11.59
C ARG A 24 -5.25 -1.31 12.83
N THR A 25 -6.06 -0.36 13.33
CA THR A 25 -5.70 0.51 14.46
C THR A 25 -5.26 -0.29 15.69
N ALA A 26 -6.02 -1.34 16.05
CA ALA A 26 -5.70 -2.17 17.21
C ALA A 26 -4.35 -2.90 17.07
N ASP A 27 -4.02 -3.35 15.86
CA ASP A 27 -2.79 -4.10 15.57
C ASP A 27 -1.56 -3.18 15.68
N PHE A 28 -1.63 -1.97 15.13
CA PHE A 28 -0.55 -0.98 15.25
C PHE A 28 -0.36 -0.46 16.69
N VAL A 29 -1.43 -0.21 17.43
CA VAL A 29 -1.36 0.18 18.84
C VAL A 29 -0.73 -0.94 19.69
N ALA A 30 -1.10 -2.19 19.45
CA ALA A 30 -0.51 -3.34 20.12
C ALA A 30 0.99 -3.49 19.77
N ALA A 31 1.36 -3.25 18.53
CA ALA A 31 2.74 -3.28 18.07
C ALA A 31 3.60 -2.19 18.75
N ALA A 32 3.11 -0.96 18.81
CA ALA A 32 3.80 0.13 19.52
C ALA A 32 3.99 -0.21 21.00
N LYS A 33 2.97 -0.76 21.66
CA LYS A 33 3.07 -1.23 23.06
C LYS A 33 4.14 -2.32 23.23
N THR A 34 4.22 -3.27 22.29
CA THR A 34 5.24 -4.32 22.29
C THR A 34 6.65 -3.73 22.23
N LEU A 35 6.82 -2.67 21.46
CA LEU A 35 8.09 -1.93 21.31
C LEU A 35 8.33 -0.92 22.43
N ARG A 36 7.42 -0.78 23.39
CA ARG A 36 7.45 0.26 24.44
C ARG A 36 7.54 1.68 23.88
N ALA A 37 6.92 1.89 22.70
CA ALA A 37 6.78 3.19 22.05
C ALA A 37 5.40 3.78 22.33
N GLU A 38 5.32 5.12 22.38
CA GLU A 38 4.05 5.85 22.43
C GLU A 38 3.45 5.92 21.02
N ALA A 39 2.25 5.35 20.84
CA ALA A 39 1.50 5.47 19.60
C ALA A 39 0.69 6.77 19.59
N ILE A 40 0.79 7.52 18.49
CA ILE A 40 -0.04 8.68 18.19
C ILE A 40 -0.80 8.35 16.92
N ILE A 41 -2.12 8.53 16.92
CA ILE A 41 -2.99 8.17 15.80
C ILE A 41 -3.41 9.41 15.03
N ALA A 42 -3.04 9.49 13.75
CA ALA A 42 -3.56 10.50 12.83
C ALA A 42 -4.74 9.90 12.05
N THR A 43 -5.94 10.47 12.22
CA THR A 43 -7.17 9.92 11.66
C THR A 43 -8.18 11.00 11.28
N ASP A 44 -9.04 10.70 10.31
CA ASP A 44 -10.19 11.51 9.90
C ASP A 44 -11.45 11.25 10.74
N ALA A 45 -11.39 10.27 11.68
CA ALA A 45 -12.50 9.94 12.54
C ALA A 45 -12.96 11.15 13.38
N ALA A 46 -14.27 11.42 13.32
CA ALA A 46 -14.88 12.48 14.11
C ALA A 46 -15.05 12.14 15.61
N GLN A 47 -14.86 10.88 15.99
CA GLN A 47 -15.11 10.41 17.36
C GLN A 47 -13.81 10.15 18.11
N VAL A 48 -13.60 10.97 19.13
CA VAL A 48 -12.72 10.63 20.24
C VAL A 48 -13.27 9.37 20.90
N ILE A 49 -12.53 8.27 20.85
CA ILE A 49 -12.85 7.08 21.66
C ILE A 49 -12.71 7.50 23.13
N ARG A 50 -13.82 7.88 23.76
CA ARG A 50 -13.90 8.12 25.20
C ARG A 50 -13.89 6.78 25.93
N GLY A 51 -12.72 6.19 26.09
CA GLY A 51 -12.52 4.96 26.86
C GLY A 51 -11.56 5.17 28.02
N ARG A 52 -11.87 4.56 29.18
CA ARG A 52 -11.22 4.69 30.50
C ARG A 52 -9.86 3.99 30.62
N THR A 53 -8.92 4.19 29.73
CA THR A 53 -7.48 3.88 29.91
C THR A 53 -6.74 4.72 28.92
N ALA A 54 -5.52 5.18 29.20
CA ALA A 54 -4.73 6.12 28.41
C ALA A 54 -4.87 5.85 26.89
N SER A 55 -5.84 6.53 26.29
CA SER A 55 -6.07 6.45 24.84
C SER A 55 -4.88 7.09 24.14
N PRO A 56 -4.40 6.54 23.01
CA PRO A 56 -3.34 7.18 22.25
C PRO A 56 -3.74 8.62 21.92
N ARG A 57 -2.77 9.52 21.91
CA ARG A 57 -3.01 10.89 21.44
C ARG A 57 -3.44 10.85 19.99
N MET A 58 -4.28 11.79 19.59
CA MET A 58 -4.86 11.80 18.25
C MET A 58 -4.60 13.11 17.54
N VAL A 59 -4.29 13.04 16.25
CA VAL A 59 -4.19 14.17 15.33
C VAL A 59 -5.29 14.04 14.29
N ARG A 60 -6.11 15.09 14.12
CA ARG A 60 -7.11 15.08 13.06
C ARG A 60 -6.46 15.37 11.72
N VAL A 61 -6.71 14.49 10.75
CA VAL A 61 -6.24 14.60 9.37
C VAL A 61 -7.39 14.41 8.38
N ASP A 62 -7.14 14.69 7.11
CA ASP A 62 -8.07 14.51 6.00
C ASP A 62 -7.29 13.87 4.83
N PRO A 63 -7.57 12.63 4.44
CA PRO A 63 -6.89 11.95 3.34
C PRO A 63 -7.03 12.65 1.97
N LEU A 64 -8.08 13.45 1.78
CA LEU A 64 -8.28 14.23 0.57
C LEU A 64 -7.48 15.54 0.55
N ARG A 65 -6.86 15.92 1.68
CA ARG A 65 -6.09 17.15 1.86
C ARG A 65 -4.72 16.85 2.51
N PRO A 66 -3.85 16.10 1.84
CA PRO A 66 -2.64 15.56 2.44
C PRO A 66 -1.66 16.63 2.93
N GLU A 67 -1.52 17.77 2.23
CA GLU A 67 -0.64 18.86 2.63
C GLU A 67 -1.17 19.61 3.87
N TRP A 68 -2.49 19.79 3.96
CA TRP A 68 -3.12 20.34 5.16
C TRP A 68 -2.92 19.39 6.36
N SER A 69 -3.11 18.10 6.13
CA SER A 69 -2.94 17.06 7.14
C SER A 69 -1.49 16.97 7.64
N ALA A 70 -0.53 17.08 6.73
CA ALA A 70 0.88 17.12 7.10
C ALA A 70 1.22 18.29 8.01
N ARG A 71 0.71 19.50 7.71
CA ARG A 71 0.88 20.67 8.60
C ARG A 71 0.33 20.41 10.00
N ARG A 72 -0.84 19.77 10.13
CA ARG A 72 -1.40 19.39 11.43
C ARG A 72 -0.51 18.43 12.21
N ILE A 73 0.15 17.50 11.51
CA ILE A 73 1.11 16.59 12.12
C ILE A 73 2.36 17.34 12.60
N VAL A 74 2.88 18.25 11.79
CA VAL A 74 4.05 19.08 12.13
C VAL A 74 3.77 19.97 13.34
N GLU A 75 2.63 20.69 13.35
CA GLU A 75 2.17 21.51 14.48
C GLU A 75 2.06 20.67 15.78
N PHE A 76 1.55 19.44 15.68
CA PHE A 76 1.49 18.54 16.83
C PHE A 76 2.89 18.15 17.32
N ALA A 77 3.84 17.95 16.41
CA ALA A 77 5.20 17.55 16.74
C ALA A 77 6.01 18.65 17.44
N GLU A 78 5.62 19.92 17.35
CA GLU A 78 6.23 21.02 18.10
C GLU A 78 6.09 20.81 19.62
N GLU A 79 4.94 20.29 20.07
CA GLU A 79 4.70 20.00 21.49
C GLU A 79 5.12 18.55 21.86
N PHE A 80 4.92 17.62 20.93
CA PHE A 80 5.20 16.20 21.11
C PHE A 80 6.12 15.68 20.01
N PRO A 81 7.45 15.86 20.13
CA PRO A 81 8.42 15.41 19.14
C PRO A 81 8.22 13.95 18.75
N LEU A 82 8.28 13.68 17.45
CA LEU A 82 8.07 12.36 16.85
C LEU A 82 9.40 11.76 16.42
N ASP A 83 9.54 10.44 16.58
CA ASP A 83 10.69 9.67 16.10
C ASP A 83 10.42 8.98 14.76
N ALA A 84 9.14 8.77 14.42
CA ALA A 84 8.74 8.21 13.14
C ALA A 84 7.30 8.61 12.76
N VAL A 85 7.04 8.64 11.45
CA VAL A 85 5.69 8.76 10.86
C VAL A 85 5.47 7.58 9.92
N VAL A 86 4.39 6.82 10.11
CA VAL A 86 4.06 5.61 9.34
C VAL A 86 2.65 5.72 8.80
N ALA A 87 2.46 5.41 7.53
CA ALA A 87 1.13 5.27 6.93
C ALA A 87 0.72 3.79 6.87
N ALA A 88 -0.45 3.48 7.39
CA ALA A 88 -1.00 2.12 7.33
C ALA A 88 -1.72 1.84 6.00
N ASP A 89 -2.24 2.87 5.34
CA ASP A 89 -3.08 2.79 4.14
C ASP A 89 -2.68 3.84 3.10
N ASP A 90 -3.11 3.63 1.87
CA ASP A 90 -2.85 4.50 0.72
C ASP A 90 -3.23 5.97 0.94
N GLY A 91 -4.31 6.22 1.67
CA GLY A 91 -4.76 7.58 1.99
C GLY A 91 -3.80 8.38 2.87
N GLY A 92 -2.89 7.68 3.57
CA GLY A 92 -1.94 8.29 4.50
C GLY A 92 -0.55 8.55 3.95
N VAL A 93 -0.14 7.87 2.86
CA VAL A 93 1.26 7.84 2.43
C VAL A 93 1.81 9.22 2.03
N VAL A 94 1.02 10.05 1.35
CA VAL A 94 1.45 11.39 0.90
C VAL A 94 1.63 12.32 2.11
N MET A 95 0.66 12.39 3.03
CA MET A 95 0.78 13.26 4.20
C MET A 95 1.91 12.81 5.14
N ALA A 96 2.14 11.49 5.24
CA ALA A 96 3.26 10.94 6.00
C ALA A 96 4.60 11.38 5.41
N ALA A 97 4.77 11.32 4.08
CA ALA A 97 6.00 11.74 3.41
C ALA A 97 6.26 13.25 3.57
N VAL A 98 5.22 14.09 3.43
CA VAL A 98 5.35 15.54 3.63
C VAL A 98 5.74 15.85 5.08
N ALA A 99 5.02 15.30 6.07
CA ALA A 99 5.31 15.54 7.47
C ALA A 99 6.70 15.03 7.87
N ALA A 100 7.09 13.83 7.45
CA ALA A 100 8.41 13.27 7.73
C ALA A 100 9.53 14.15 7.17
N LYS A 101 9.38 14.67 5.93
CA LYS A 101 10.34 15.58 5.32
C LYS A 101 10.51 16.86 6.14
N GLU A 102 9.42 17.48 6.58
CA GLU A 102 9.46 18.72 7.37
C GLU A 102 10.04 18.49 8.77
N LEU A 103 9.83 17.31 9.34
CA LEU A 103 10.36 16.91 10.64
C LEU A 103 11.79 16.35 10.58
N GLY A 104 12.38 16.20 9.39
CA GLY A 104 13.71 15.61 9.22
C GLY A 104 13.78 14.10 9.56
N LEU A 105 12.67 13.39 9.46
CA LEU A 105 12.56 11.95 9.73
C LEU A 105 12.84 11.12 8.46
N ALA A 106 13.39 9.92 8.65
CA ALA A 106 13.62 8.99 7.56
C ALA A 106 12.30 8.56 6.90
N HIS A 107 12.19 8.78 5.60
CA HIS A 107 11.01 8.43 4.80
C HIS A 107 11.35 8.44 3.31
N ASN A 108 10.44 7.95 2.46
CA ASN A 108 10.54 8.12 1.02
C ASN A 108 10.33 9.58 0.61
N SER A 109 10.90 9.98 -0.52
CA SER A 109 10.64 11.30 -1.10
C SER A 109 9.16 11.47 -1.46
N LEU A 110 8.67 12.71 -1.45
CA LEU A 110 7.29 13.02 -1.84
C LEU A 110 7.01 12.61 -3.30
N GLU A 111 8.01 12.76 -4.18
CA GLU A 111 7.90 12.35 -5.59
C GLU A 111 7.73 10.84 -5.71
N ALA A 112 8.57 10.04 -5.04
CA ALA A 112 8.47 8.60 -5.03
C ALA A 112 7.10 8.11 -4.52
N VAL A 113 6.62 8.70 -3.43
CA VAL A 113 5.31 8.33 -2.86
C VAL A 113 4.16 8.72 -3.79
N ARG A 114 4.20 9.90 -4.41
CA ARG A 114 3.16 10.32 -5.38
C ARG A 114 3.14 9.41 -6.60
N ALA A 115 4.30 8.96 -7.08
CA ALA A 115 4.38 8.02 -8.20
C ALA A 115 3.66 6.70 -7.90
N THR A 116 3.64 6.24 -6.64
CA THR A 116 2.86 5.06 -6.25
C THR A 116 1.36 5.30 -6.14
N ARG A 117 0.92 6.57 -6.17
CA ARG A 117 -0.48 6.97 -6.05
C ARG A 117 -1.13 7.33 -7.39
N ASP A 118 -0.36 7.34 -8.45
CA ASP A 118 -0.80 7.64 -9.81
C ASP A 118 -0.34 6.54 -10.76
N LYS A 119 -1.30 5.72 -11.22
CA LYS A 119 -1.02 4.58 -12.08
C LYS A 119 -0.43 4.98 -13.44
N SER A 120 -0.77 6.17 -13.95
CA SER A 120 -0.21 6.69 -15.21
C SER A 120 1.28 6.99 -15.05
N THR A 121 1.61 7.76 -14.02
CA THR A 121 3.01 8.08 -13.67
C THR A 121 3.82 6.80 -13.40
N MET A 122 3.24 5.84 -12.70
CA MET A 122 3.88 4.54 -12.42
C MET A 122 4.19 3.78 -13.71
N ARG A 123 3.24 3.71 -14.66
CA ARG A 123 3.46 3.08 -15.97
C ARG A 123 4.58 3.73 -16.76
N GLU A 124 4.63 5.07 -16.77
CA GLU A 124 5.69 5.81 -17.46
C GLU A 124 7.07 5.56 -16.83
N ILE A 125 7.16 5.50 -15.50
CA ILE A 125 8.40 5.18 -14.79
C ILE A 125 8.85 3.76 -15.13
N PHE A 126 7.96 2.78 -15.09
CA PHE A 126 8.27 1.40 -15.43
C PHE A 126 8.66 1.24 -16.90
N ALA A 127 8.04 1.97 -17.82
CA ALA A 127 8.41 1.97 -19.22
C ALA A 127 9.84 2.52 -19.44
N ARG A 128 10.19 3.66 -18.81
CA ARG A 128 11.54 4.22 -18.86
C ARG A 128 12.60 3.28 -18.28
N ALA A 129 12.22 2.53 -17.22
CA ALA A 129 13.11 1.53 -16.61
C ALA A 129 13.11 0.17 -17.32
N VAL A 130 12.37 0.02 -18.42
CA VAL A 130 12.24 -1.21 -19.21
C VAL A 130 11.78 -2.40 -18.34
N LEU A 131 10.90 -2.14 -17.38
CA LEU A 131 10.35 -3.19 -16.52
C LEU A 131 9.18 -3.92 -17.20
N PRO A 132 9.00 -5.22 -16.93
CA PRO A 132 7.90 -6.00 -17.50
C PRO A 132 6.57 -5.50 -16.93
N GLN A 133 5.70 -5.03 -17.81
CA GLN A 133 4.37 -4.49 -17.49
C GLN A 133 3.44 -4.66 -18.69
N PRO A 134 2.10 -4.51 -18.54
CA PRO A 134 1.20 -4.54 -19.69
C PRO A 134 1.46 -3.38 -20.64
N ALA A 135 1.15 -3.59 -21.94
CA ALA A 135 1.00 -2.48 -22.85
C ALA A 135 -0.11 -1.55 -22.34
N TYR A 136 0.06 -0.24 -22.44
CA TYR A 136 -0.87 0.72 -21.85
C TYR A 136 -1.08 1.96 -22.70
N ARG A 137 -2.20 2.64 -22.45
CA ARG A 137 -2.51 3.99 -22.92
C ARG A 137 -3.15 4.80 -21.80
N ILE A 138 -2.80 6.07 -21.72
CA ILE A 138 -3.47 7.02 -20.83
C ILE A 138 -4.55 7.70 -21.66
N ILE A 139 -5.76 7.70 -21.16
CA ILE A 139 -6.96 8.28 -21.79
C ILE A 139 -7.28 9.58 -21.04
N GLY A 140 -7.01 10.71 -21.67
CA GLY A 140 -7.41 12.03 -21.17
C GLY A 140 -8.82 12.40 -21.59
N ALA A 141 -9.30 13.56 -21.12
CA ALA A 141 -10.69 14.02 -21.34
C ALA A 141 -11.10 14.15 -22.83
N ASN A 142 -10.14 14.35 -23.74
CA ASN A 142 -10.41 14.54 -25.17
C ASN A 142 -10.05 13.33 -26.04
N ASP A 143 -9.60 12.24 -25.41
CA ASP A 143 -9.19 11.04 -26.13
C ASP A 143 -10.38 10.11 -26.39
N ASP A 144 -10.26 9.27 -27.40
CA ASP A 144 -11.23 8.20 -27.69
C ASP A 144 -10.84 6.94 -26.89
N PRO A 145 -11.62 6.55 -25.86
CA PRO A 145 -11.34 5.36 -25.08
C PRO A 145 -11.35 4.06 -25.88
N SER A 146 -12.23 3.95 -26.88
CA SER A 146 -12.34 2.75 -27.73
C SER A 146 -11.09 2.57 -28.59
N ARG A 147 -10.55 3.67 -29.10
CA ARG A 147 -9.27 3.66 -29.82
C ARG A 147 -8.12 3.24 -28.92
N ALA A 148 -8.03 3.80 -27.71
CA ALA A 148 -6.99 3.44 -26.75
C ALA A 148 -7.02 1.95 -26.40
N CYS A 149 -8.21 1.38 -26.17
CA CYS A 149 -8.37 -0.06 -25.93
C CYS A 149 -7.98 -0.90 -27.16
N THR A 150 -8.32 -0.45 -28.38
CA THR A 150 -7.89 -1.13 -29.61
C THR A 150 -6.37 -1.14 -29.78
N GLU A 151 -5.70 -0.05 -29.40
CA GLU A 151 -4.23 0.05 -29.48
C GLU A 151 -3.50 -0.83 -28.46
N VAL A 152 -4.07 -1.09 -27.27
CA VAL A 152 -3.47 -2.03 -26.29
C VAL A 152 -3.87 -3.47 -26.57
N GLY A 153 -4.95 -3.69 -27.32
CA GLY A 153 -5.51 -4.99 -27.66
C GLY A 153 -6.57 -5.48 -26.68
N TYR A 154 -7.52 -6.26 -27.19
CA TYR A 154 -8.57 -6.91 -26.38
C TYR A 154 -8.17 -8.33 -26.01
N PRO A 155 -8.54 -8.81 -24.80
CA PRO A 155 -9.22 -8.09 -23.73
C PRO A 155 -8.36 -6.95 -23.18
N ALA A 156 -9.00 -5.81 -22.86
CA ALA A 156 -8.33 -4.67 -22.20
C ALA A 156 -8.85 -4.49 -20.75
N VAL A 157 -8.07 -3.82 -19.92
CA VAL A 157 -8.45 -3.45 -18.54
C VAL A 157 -8.43 -1.94 -18.44
N LEU A 158 -9.58 -1.37 -18.10
CA LEU A 158 -9.73 0.05 -17.81
C LEU A 158 -9.69 0.27 -16.30
N LYS A 159 -8.98 1.29 -15.84
CA LYS A 159 -8.88 1.62 -14.42
C LYS A 159 -8.67 3.11 -14.17
N PRO A 160 -9.27 3.69 -13.10
CA PRO A 160 -8.96 5.05 -12.68
C PRO A 160 -7.51 5.14 -12.19
N VAL A 161 -6.85 6.27 -12.42
CA VAL A 161 -5.42 6.41 -12.06
C VAL A 161 -5.18 6.55 -10.57
N SER A 162 -6.14 7.11 -9.82
CA SER A 162 -5.97 7.52 -8.41
C SER A 162 -6.53 6.55 -7.37
N LEU A 163 -7.36 5.57 -7.76
CA LEU A 163 -8.02 4.67 -6.83
C LEU A 163 -7.18 3.41 -6.53
N SER A 164 -7.49 2.76 -5.40
CA SER A 164 -6.89 1.51 -4.92
C SER A 164 -7.96 0.48 -4.56
N ALA A 165 -7.54 -0.73 -4.13
CA ALA A 165 -8.43 -1.83 -3.79
C ALA A 165 -9.35 -2.26 -4.93
N SER A 166 -8.82 -2.39 -6.13
CA SER A 166 -9.52 -2.79 -7.37
C SER A 166 -10.77 -1.96 -7.72
N ARG A 167 -11.00 -0.82 -7.05
CA ARG A 167 -12.15 0.03 -7.32
C ARG A 167 -12.07 0.63 -8.71
N GLY A 168 -13.10 0.34 -9.52
CA GLY A 168 -13.20 0.83 -10.89
C GLY A 168 -12.26 0.12 -11.86
N VAL A 169 -11.66 -1.01 -11.51
CA VAL A 169 -10.88 -1.84 -12.42
C VAL A 169 -11.85 -2.75 -13.18
N ILE A 170 -11.96 -2.55 -14.50
CA ILE A 170 -12.97 -3.21 -15.34
C ILE A 170 -12.31 -3.79 -16.59
N ARG A 171 -12.48 -5.08 -16.82
CA ARG A 171 -12.11 -5.74 -18.08
C ARG A 171 -13.19 -5.52 -19.13
N VAL A 172 -12.76 -5.21 -20.32
CA VAL A 172 -13.60 -5.12 -21.53
C VAL A 172 -13.06 -6.08 -22.58
N ASP A 173 -13.95 -6.87 -23.19
CA ASP A 173 -13.55 -7.88 -24.14
C ASP A 173 -13.63 -7.38 -25.60
N ASP A 174 -14.32 -6.27 -25.83
CA ASP A 174 -14.51 -5.63 -27.13
C ASP A 174 -14.78 -4.12 -26.99
N ALA A 175 -14.91 -3.44 -28.16
CA ALA A 175 -15.12 -2.00 -28.21
C ALA A 175 -16.53 -1.59 -27.73
N ASP A 176 -17.52 -2.45 -27.82
CA ASP A 176 -18.92 -2.14 -27.46
C ASP A 176 -19.08 -2.00 -25.95
N ALA A 177 -18.23 -2.70 -25.16
CA ALA A 177 -18.24 -2.63 -23.71
C ALA A 177 -17.56 -1.36 -23.15
N VAL A 178 -16.71 -0.68 -23.93
CA VAL A 178 -15.87 0.44 -23.46
C VAL A 178 -16.70 1.63 -22.92
N PRO A 179 -17.73 2.14 -23.60
CA PRO A 179 -18.47 3.31 -23.11
C PRO A 179 -19.13 3.08 -21.75
N ALA A 180 -19.70 1.89 -21.53
CA ALA A 180 -20.32 1.54 -20.26
C ALA A 180 -19.28 1.42 -19.12
N ALA A 181 -18.10 0.87 -19.41
CA ALA A 181 -17.01 0.77 -18.44
C ALA A 181 -16.49 2.15 -18.05
N VAL A 182 -16.26 3.05 -19.01
CA VAL A 182 -15.81 4.44 -18.75
C VAL A 182 -16.82 5.19 -17.88
N ALA A 183 -18.11 5.13 -18.23
CA ALA A 183 -19.16 5.76 -17.42
C ALA A 183 -19.21 5.21 -15.98
N ARG A 184 -19.01 3.90 -15.80
CA ARG A 184 -18.97 3.26 -14.48
C ARG A 184 -17.74 3.69 -13.69
N ILE A 185 -16.58 3.81 -14.32
CA ILE A 185 -15.36 4.31 -13.68
C ILE A 185 -15.57 5.74 -13.18
N GLY A 186 -16.08 6.65 -14.02
CA GLY A 186 -16.37 8.03 -13.61
C GLY A 186 -17.30 8.12 -12.40
N ALA A 187 -18.36 7.29 -12.37
CA ALA A 187 -19.27 7.22 -11.23
C ALA A 187 -18.56 6.77 -9.94
N ILE A 188 -17.72 5.71 -10.01
CA ILE A 188 -16.96 5.21 -8.87
C ILE A 188 -15.92 6.23 -8.38
N THR A 189 -15.30 6.95 -9.31
CA THR A 189 -14.33 8.02 -9.01
C THR A 189 -14.99 9.18 -8.28
N ALA A 190 -16.18 9.59 -8.74
CA ALA A 190 -17.00 10.61 -8.07
C ALA A 190 -17.45 10.18 -6.65
N GLU A 191 -17.90 8.94 -6.47
CA GLU A 191 -18.26 8.37 -5.17
C GLU A 191 -17.07 8.37 -4.19
N ALA A 192 -15.85 8.26 -4.71
CA ALA A 192 -14.62 8.33 -3.92
C ALA A 192 -14.18 9.77 -3.59
N GLY A 193 -14.96 10.79 -3.97
CA GLY A 193 -14.65 12.21 -3.78
C GLY A 193 -13.49 12.71 -4.65
N ARG A 194 -13.26 12.05 -5.80
CA ARG A 194 -12.27 12.42 -6.80
C ARG A 194 -12.94 13.06 -8.01
N ASP A 195 -12.13 13.62 -8.90
CA ASP A 195 -12.60 14.17 -10.16
C ASP A 195 -13.11 13.04 -11.08
N PRO A 196 -14.39 12.99 -11.45
CA PRO A 196 -14.93 11.95 -12.34
C PRO A 196 -14.29 11.96 -13.74
N ASP A 197 -13.69 13.09 -14.13
CA ASP A 197 -13.05 13.29 -15.44
C ASP A 197 -11.52 13.11 -15.36
N GLU A 198 -11.01 12.55 -14.24
CA GLU A 198 -9.58 12.22 -14.17
C GLU A 198 -9.20 11.22 -15.27
N PRO A 199 -7.92 11.20 -15.70
CA PRO A 199 -7.47 10.26 -16.70
C PRO A 199 -7.77 8.81 -16.32
N ILE A 200 -8.10 8.00 -17.33
CA ILE A 200 -8.29 6.55 -17.22
C ILE A 200 -7.08 5.86 -17.86
N LEU A 201 -6.60 4.81 -17.23
CA LEU A 201 -5.55 3.96 -17.79
C LEU A 201 -6.21 2.76 -18.50
N ALA A 202 -5.91 2.58 -19.80
CA ALA A 202 -6.21 1.36 -20.54
C ALA A 202 -4.96 0.49 -20.60
N GLU A 203 -5.09 -0.79 -20.26
CA GLU A 203 -4.00 -1.77 -20.28
C GLU A 203 -4.42 -3.02 -21.03
N ALA A 204 -3.48 -3.69 -21.69
CA ALA A 204 -3.69 -5.05 -22.15
C ALA A 204 -3.96 -5.96 -20.95
N PHE A 205 -4.97 -6.82 -21.05
CA PHE A 205 -5.21 -7.82 -20.02
C PHE A 205 -4.04 -8.81 -19.96
N LEU A 206 -3.46 -8.98 -18.79
CA LEU A 206 -2.44 -9.99 -18.55
C LEU A 206 -3.12 -11.28 -18.08
N PRO A 207 -2.96 -12.40 -18.79
CA PRO A 207 -3.45 -13.71 -18.32
C PRO A 207 -2.58 -14.23 -17.17
N GLY A 208 -2.89 -15.44 -16.70
CA GLY A 208 -2.11 -16.15 -15.68
C GLY A 208 -2.55 -15.89 -14.25
N THR A 209 -1.70 -16.27 -13.30
CA THR A 209 -1.98 -16.22 -11.86
C THR A 209 -1.47 -14.91 -11.27
N GLU A 210 -2.25 -14.31 -10.40
CA GLU A 210 -1.83 -13.12 -9.68
C GLU A 210 -1.17 -13.47 -8.36
N ILE A 211 -0.14 -12.68 -8.00
CA ILE A 211 0.62 -12.80 -6.75
C ILE A 211 0.85 -11.43 -6.15
N ALA A 212 0.91 -11.37 -4.82
CA ALA A 212 1.30 -10.18 -4.09
C ALA A 212 2.61 -10.41 -3.32
N LEU A 213 3.51 -9.42 -3.38
CA LEU A 213 4.75 -9.37 -2.60
C LEU A 213 4.60 -8.33 -1.50
N GLU A 214 4.93 -8.74 -0.27
CA GLU A 214 5.21 -7.83 0.84
C GLU A 214 6.70 -7.68 1.02
N GLY A 215 7.17 -6.44 1.07
CA GLY A 215 8.57 -6.13 1.27
C GLY A 215 8.79 -4.98 2.25
N LEU A 216 10.01 -4.90 2.72
CA LEU A 216 10.49 -3.82 3.58
C LEU A 216 11.76 -3.23 2.99
N LEU A 217 11.75 -1.94 2.72
CA LEU A 217 12.91 -1.19 2.27
C LEU A 217 13.62 -0.55 3.46
N VAL A 218 14.93 -0.71 3.50
CA VAL A 218 15.82 -0.02 4.42
C VAL A 218 17.00 0.52 3.59
N ASP A 219 17.11 1.82 3.51
CA ASP A 219 18.15 2.53 2.73
C ASP A 219 18.25 2.05 1.26
N GLY A 220 17.12 1.69 0.66
CA GLY A 220 17.00 1.21 -0.71
C GLY A 220 17.15 -0.30 -0.89
N ASP A 221 17.59 -1.02 0.14
CA ASP A 221 17.67 -2.48 0.10
C ASP A 221 16.30 -3.09 0.40
N LEU A 222 15.78 -3.90 -0.52
CA LEU A 222 14.51 -4.59 -0.38
C LEU A 222 14.70 -5.96 0.26
N GLU A 223 14.10 -6.14 1.43
CA GLU A 223 13.87 -7.44 2.03
C GLU A 223 12.45 -7.92 1.73
N VAL A 224 12.32 -9.11 1.12
CA VAL A 224 11.02 -9.73 0.87
C VAL A 224 10.55 -10.38 2.15
N LEU A 225 9.43 -9.92 2.68
CA LEU A 225 8.84 -10.43 3.91
C LEU A 225 7.95 -11.64 3.67
N ALA A 226 7.14 -11.59 2.60
CA ALA A 226 6.22 -12.65 2.23
C ALA A 226 5.81 -12.56 0.76
N LEU A 227 5.41 -13.68 0.20
CA LEU A 227 4.64 -13.78 -1.03
C LEU A 227 3.28 -14.37 -0.71
N PHE A 228 2.25 -13.80 -1.30
CA PHE A 228 0.87 -14.28 -1.22
C PHE A 228 0.40 -14.78 -2.57
N ASP A 229 0.07 -16.04 -2.66
CA ASP A 229 -0.62 -16.59 -3.81
C ASP A 229 -2.09 -16.17 -3.79
N LYS A 230 -2.63 -15.80 -4.94
CA LYS A 230 -4.06 -15.52 -5.16
C LYS A 230 -4.62 -16.66 -6.03
N PRO A 231 -5.15 -17.74 -5.41
CA PRO A 231 -5.53 -18.95 -6.13
C PRO A 231 -6.75 -18.78 -7.04
N ASP A 232 -7.60 -17.81 -6.77
CA ASP A 232 -8.74 -17.55 -7.62
C ASP A 232 -8.32 -16.86 -8.93
N PRO A 233 -8.86 -17.31 -10.07
CA PRO A 233 -8.53 -16.72 -11.36
C PRO A 233 -9.15 -15.32 -11.44
N MET A 234 -8.37 -14.28 -11.24
CA MET A 234 -8.81 -12.89 -11.36
C MET A 234 -8.91 -12.48 -12.84
N ASN A 235 -9.91 -13.03 -13.53
CA ASN A 235 -10.08 -12.88 -14.99
C ASN A 235 -11.10 -11.79 -15.40
N GLY A 236 -11.74 -11.11 -14.43
CA GLY A 236 -12.74 -10.08 -14.69
C GLY A 236 -14.17 -10.64 -14.81
N PRO A 237 -15.16 -9.81 -15.18
CA PRO A 237 -14.98 -8.42 -15.57
C PRO A 237 -14.53 -7.47 -14.44
N TYR A 238 -14.72 -7.85 -13.18
CA TYR A 238 -14.23 -7.15 -11.99
C TYR A 238 -13.14 -7.98 -11.30
N PHE A 239 -12.24 -7.31 -10.59
CA PHE A 239 -11.06 -7.95 -10.01
C PHE A 239 -11.11 -7.86 -8.47
N GLU A 240 -12.12 -8.52 -7.88
CA GLU A 240 -12.26 -8.59 -6.43
C GLU A 240 -11.32 -9.63 -5.85
N GLU A 241 -10.53 -9.22 -4.86
CA GLU A 241 -9.69 -10.16 -4.12
C GLU A 241 -10.55 -11.02 -3.19
N THR A 242 -10.34 -12.34 -3.23
CA THR A 242 -11.09 -13.30 -2.43
C THR A 242 -10.22 -14.08 -1.49
N ILE A 243 -9.13 -14.68 -1.98
CA ILE A 243 -8.26 -15.55 -1.19
C ILE A 243 -6.81 -15.15 -1.41
N LEU A 244 -6.07 -14.99 -0.30
CA LEU A 244 -4.63 -14.81 -0.28
C LEU A 244 -4.01 -15.85 0.64
N VAL A 245 -3.01 -16.58 0.17
CA VAL A 245 -2.34 -17.68 0.90
C VAL A 245 -0.83 -17.48 0.93
N THR A 246 -0.23 -17.71 2.09
CA THR A 246 1.22 -17.63 2.29
C THR A 246 1.70 -18.78 3.18
N PRO A 247 2.94 -19.27 3.07
CA PRO A 247 3.95 -18.93 2.07
C PRO A 247 3.54 -19.41 0.66
N SER A 248 4.10 -18.75 -0.36
CA SER A 248 3.84 -19.11 -1.76
C SER A 248 4.35 -20.51 -2.09
N VAL A 249 3.59 -21.22 -2.92
CA VAL A 249 3.97 -22.54 -3.44
C VAL A 249 4.70 -22.48 -4.79
N LEU A 250 4.96 -21.28 -5.30
CA LEU A 250 5.69 -21.10 -6.56
C LEU A 250 7.11 -21.65 -6.49
N ASP A 251 7.63 -22.08 -7.64
CA ASP A 251 9.03 -22.48 -7.77
C ASP A 251 9.99 -21.36 -7.32
N GLY A 252 11.08 -21.71 -6.64
CA GLY A 252 12.04 -20.76 -6.12
C GLY A 252 12.60 -19.79 -7.16
N ARG A 253 12.80 -20.23 -8.41
CA ARG A 253 13.27 -19.34 -9.50
C ARG A 253 12.25 -18.27 -9.84
N VAL A 254 10.96 -18.60 -9.80
CA VAL A 254 9.88 -17.64 -10.02
C VAL A 254 9.82 -16.65 -8.86
N GLN A 255 9.97 -17.14 -7.62
CA GLN A 255 10.02 -16.25 -6.44
C GLN A 255 11.22 -15.30 -6.51
N ASP A 256 12.39 -15.76 -6.94
CA ASP A 256 13.59 -14.93 -7.16
C ASP A 256 13.35 -13.87 -8.25
N GLN A 257 12.67 -14.23 -9.33
CA GLN A 257 12.30 -13.29 -10.39
C GLN A 257 11.33 -12.22 -9.88
N ILE A 258 10.32 -12.61 -9.12
CA ILE A 258 9.37 -11.68 -8.47
C ILE A 258 10.14 -10.68 -7.58
N ALA A 259 11.04 -11.19 -6.74
CA ALA A 259 11.85 -10.36 -5.85
C ALA A 259 12.76 -9.39 -6.62
N ALA A 260 13.38 -9.85 -7.71
CA ALA A 260 14.23 -9.03 -8.56
C ALA A 260 13.45 -7.90 -9.25
N ILE A 261 12.26 -8.20 -9.78
CA ILE A 261 11.38 -7.23 -10.43
C ILE A 261 10.86 -6.21 -9.40
N ALA A 262 10.44 -6.66 -8.22
CA ALA A 262 9.99 -5.76 -7.14
C ALA A 262 11.10 -4.80 -6.70
N ARG A 263 12.33 -5.30 -6.56
CA ARG A 263 13.49 -4.46 -6.23
C ARG A 263 13.77 -3.42 -7.29
N ALA A 264 13.74 -3.81 -8.56
CA ALA A 264 13.95 -2.90 -9.68
C ALA A 264 12.82 -1.86 -9.78
N ALA A 265 11.57 -2.25 -9.53
CA ALA A 265 10.42 -1.35 -9.51
C ALA A 265 10.50 -0.34 -8.36
N ALA A 266 10.85 -0.78 -7.15
CA ALA A 266 11.06 0.12 -6.01
C ALA A 266 12.17 1.15 -6.29
N ALA A 267 13.29 0.70 -6.84
CA ALA A 267 14.40 1.58 -7.23
C ALA A 267 13.99 2.58 -8.33
N ALA A 268 13.26 2.14 -9.35
CA ALA A 268 12.77 3.00 -10.43
C ALA A 268 11.80 4.08 -9.91
N LEU A 269 10.95 3.75 -8.94
CA LEU A 269 10.05 4.69 -8.27
C LEU A 269 10.77 5.63 -7.29
N GLY A 270 12.04 5.34 -6.94
CA GLY A 270 12.79 6.09 -5.93
C GLY A 270 12.37 5.78 -4.49
N LEU A 271 11.79 4.60 -4.25
CA LEU A 271 11.44 4.15 -2.90
C LEU A 271 12.70 3.61 -2.20
N VAL A 272 12.94 4.06 -0.97
CA VAL A 272 14.13 3.71 -0.20
C VAL A 272 13.83 3.28 1.24
N GLN A 273 12.63 3.61 1.76
CA GLN A 273 12.29 3.35 3.16
C GLN A 273 10.87 2.79 3.32
N GLY A 274 10.71 1.90 4.32
CA GLY A 274 9.41 1.43 4.76
C GLY A 274 8.81 0.30 3.91
N PRO A 275 7.55 -0.06 4.17
CA PRO A 275 6.90 -1.18 3.50
C PRO A 275 6.60 -0.88 2.04
N ILE A 276 6.67 -1.92 1.23
CA ILE A 276 6.09 -1.95 -0.11
C ILE A 276 5.17 -3.14 -0.27
N HIS A 277 4.12 -2.95 -1.04
CA HIS A 277 3.23 -3.98 -1.53
C HIS A 277 3.29 -3.96 -3.05
N ALA A 278 3.63 -5.07 -3.69
CA ALA A 278 3.72 -5.16 -5.14
C ALA A 278 2.84 -6.30 -5.67
N GLU A 279 2.04 -6.00 -6.68
CA GLU A 279 1.19 -6.98 -7.35
C GLU A 279 1.73 -7.30 -8.73
N MET A 280 1.74 -8.58 -9.09
CA MET A 280 2.28 -9.09 -10.35
C MET A 280 1.42 -10.20 -10.89
N ARG A 281 1.46 -10.41 -12.20
CA ARG A 281 0.90 -11.58 -12.85
C ARG A 281 1.98 -12.45 -13.44
N ILE A 282 1.75 -13.76 -13.38
CA ILE A 282 2.65 -14.79 -13.88
C ILE A 282 1.91 -15.58 -14.93
N ASP A 283 2.40 -15.50 -16.16
CA ASP A 283 1.88 -16.23 -17.29
C ASP A 283 3.01 -16.93 -18.01
N ASP A 284 2.93 -18.26 -18.13
CA ASP A 284 3.95 -19.12 -18.75
C ASP A 284 5.38 -18.79 -18.25
N GLY A 285 5.53 -18.62 -16.94
CA GLY A 285 6.80 -18.30 -16.29
C GLY A 285 7.29 -16.86 -16.47
N ARG A 286 6.52 -15.99 -17.11
CA ARG A 286 6.82 -14.57 -17.25
C ARG A 286 6.11 -13.76 -16.15
N VAL A 287 6.87 -12.99 -15.42
CA VAL A 287 6.36 -12.12 -14.35
C VAL A 287 6.20 -10.71 -14.89
N SER A 288 5.03 -10.11 -14.71
CA SER A 288 4.71 -8.73 -15.13
C SER A 288 4.10 -7.93 -13.98
N LEU A 289 4.56 -6.69 -13.80
CA LEU A 289 4.10 -5.77 -12.76
C LEU A 289 2.68 -5.28 -13.06
N LEU A 290 1.82 -5.33 -12.05
CA LEU A 290 0.53 -4.66 -12.03
C LEU A 290 0.58 -3.34 -11.27
N GLU A 291 1.09 -3.34 -10.03
CA GLU A 291 1.10 -2.16 -9.17
C GLU A 291 2.19 -2.29 -8.09
N VAL A 292 2.70 -1.13 -7.61
CA VAL A 292 3.54 -1.03 -6.40
C VAL A 292 3.00 0.09 -5.52
N ALA A 293 2.74 -0.21 -4.25
CA ALA A 293 2.29 0.75 -3.26
C ALA A 293 3.36 0.94 -2.17
N ALA A 294 3.54 2.18 -1.70
CA ALA A 294 4.47 2.53 -0.61
C ALA A 294 3.82 2.32 0.77
N ARG A 295 3.19 1.16 0.96
CA ARG A 295 2.55 0.72 2.20
C ARG A 295 2.52 -0.80 2.24
N SER A 296 2.22 -1.36 3.41
CA SER A 296 2.00 -2.81 3.51
C SER A 296 0.62 -3.23 3.00
N ILE A 297 0.45 -4.54 2.81
CA ILE A 297 -0.80 -5.17 2.36
C ILE A 297 -2.01 -4.68 3.17
N GLY A 298 -3.11 -4.46 2.47
CA GLY A 298 -4.39 -4.10 3.05
C GLY A 298 -5.11 -5.28 3.70
N GLY A 299 -6.34 -5.06 4.03
CA GLY A 299 -7.14 -6.09 4.65
C GLY A 299 -6.58 -6.55 6.00
N LEU A 300 -7.00 -7.71 6.43
CA LEU A 300 -6.44 -8.41 7.59
C LEU A 300 -5.26 -9.33 7.22
N CYS A 301 -4.73 -9.19 6.00
CA CYS A 301 -3.67 -10.06 5.49
C CYS A 301 -2.39 -9.99 6.35
N GLY A 302 -2.07 -8.83 6.92
CA GLY A 302 -0.96 -8.68 7.88
C GLY A 302 -1.07 -9.62 9.08
N ARG A 303 -2.30 -10.01 9.49
CA ARG A 303 -2.51 -10.93 10.61
C ARG A 303 -2.13 -12.38 10.30
N SER A 304 -2.06 -12.76 9.03
CA SER A 304 -1.56 -14.07 8.62
C SER A 304 -0.03 -14.17 8.67
N LEU A 305 0.68 -13.05 8.79
CA LEU A 305 2.14 -13.01 8.82
C LEU A 305 2.67 -13.07 10.26
N ARG A 306 3.59 -14.02 10.48
CA ARG A 306 4.32 -14.16 11.75
C ARG A 306 5.79 -14.41 11.45
N PHE A 307 6.67 -13.70 12.14
CA PHE A 307 8.10 -13.72 11.90
C PHE A 307 8.88 -14.24 13.11
N GLY A 308 9.90 -15.06 12.83
CA GLY A 308 10.78 -15.63 13.84
C GLY A 308 10.08 -16.58 14.81
N LEU A 309 10.83 -17.10 15.77
CA LEU A 309 10.35 -18.10 16.74
C LEU A 309 9.23 -17.58 17.64
N LEU A 310 9.23 -16.27 17.94
CA LEU A 310 8.26 -15.66 18.84
C LEU A 310 6.98 -15.20 18.14
N GLY A 311 6.86 -15.38 16.82
CA GLY A 311 5.68 -14.99 16.06
C GLY A 311 5.45 -13.48 16.02
N THR A 312 6.49 -12.68 15.80
CA THR A 312 6.40 -11.23 15.68
C THR A 312 5.43 -10.85 14.55
N SER A 313 4.55 -9.88 14.79
CA SER A 313 3.59 -9.42 13.78
C SER A 313 4.23 -8.51 12.73
N LEU A 314 3.56 -8.35 11.59
CA LEU A 314 3.98 -7.41 10.54
C LEU A 314 4.11 -5.99 11.10
N GLU A 315 3.14 -5.50 11.85
CA GLU A 315 3.12 -4.15 12.40
C GLU A 315 4.31 -3.90 13.34
N VAL A 316 4.70 -4.88 14.16
CA VAL A 316 5.91 -4.78 15.01
C VAL A 316 7.15 -4.66 14.12
N THR A 317 7.26 -5.44 13.06
CA THR A 317 8.37 -5.38 12.11
C THR A 317 8.46 -4.01 11.43
N LEU A 318 7.32 -3.47 10.98
CA LEU A 318 7.25 -2.15 10.33
C LEU A 318 7.61 -1.02 11.30
N LEU A 319 7.06 -1.02 12.51
CA LEU A 319 7.36 0.03 13.49
C LEU A 319 8.81 -0.04 13.99
N ARG A 320 9.37 -1.24 14.14
CA ARG A 320 10.82 -1.39 14.47
C ARG A 320 11.70 -0.72 13.43
N SER A 321 11.42 -0.98 12.14
CA SER A 321 12.16 -0.37 11.04
C SER A 321 12.01 1.14 11.04
N ALA A 322 10.77 1.65 11.14
CA ALA A 322 10.50 3.09 11.15
C ALA A 322 11.19 3.83 12.31
N LEU A 323 11.31 3.20 13.47
CA LEU A 323 12.00 3.73 14.65
C LEU A 323 13.54 3.55 14.59
N GLY A 324 14.06 3.01 13.48
CA GLY A 324 15.52 2.80 13.31
C GLY A 324 16.12 1.71 14.20
N TYR A 325 15.32 0.79 14.75
CA TYR A 325 15.82 -0.31 15.54
C TYR A 325 16.57 -1.29 14.65
N ARG A 326 17.85 -1.49 14.94
CA ARG A 326 18.72 -2.39 14.17
C ARG A 326 18.32 -3.86 14.33
N GLY A 327 18.58 -4.63 13.29
CA GLY A 327 18.21 -6.04 13.15
C GLY A 327 17.05 -6.17 12.15
N GLY A 328 17.31 -6.83 11.02
CA GLY A 328 16.32 -7.10 10.00
C GLY A 328 15.15 -7.91 10.54
N PRO A 329 14.05 -8.03 9.79
CA PRO A 329 12.95 -8.91 10.13
C PRO A 329 13.44 -10.34 10.22
N SER A 330 12.88 -11.08 11.15
CA SER A 330 13.10 -12.53 11.22
C SER A 330 12.39 -13.21 10.06
N ALA A 331 12.86 -14.40 9.67
CA ALA A 331 12.21 -15.17 8.61
C ALA A 331 10.72 -15.41 8.91
N LEU A 332 9.90 -15.40 7.86
CA LEU A 332 8.49 -15.77 7.92
C LEU A 332 8.36 -17.21 8.46
N GLN A 333 7.38 -17.45 9.33
CA GLN A 333 7.07 -18.80 9.79
C GLN A 333 6.55 -19.66 8.62
N SER A 334 6.95 -20.91 8.56
CA SER A 334 6.66 -21.83 7.45
C SER A 334 5.22 -22.39 7.46
N ALA A 335 4.48 -22.20 8.54
CA ALA A 335 3.10 -22.68 8.61
C ALA A 335 2.22 -21.93 7.60
N ALA A 336 1.50 -22.67 6.77
CA ALA A 336 0.57 -22.08 5.82
C ALA A 336 -0.53 -21.28 6.56
N SER A 337 -0.80 -20.10 6.07
CA SER A 337 -1.85 -19.22 6.56
C SER A 337 -2.47 -18.42 5.42
N GLY A 338 -3.65 -17.89 5.60
CA GLY A 338 -4.29 -17.12 4.55
C GLY A 338 -5.46 -16.29 5.07
N VAL A 339 -5.97 -15.47 4.18
CA VAL A 339 -7.15 -14.64 4.41
C VAL A 339 -8.15 -14.90 3.30
N MET A 340 -9.41 -15.05 3.68
CA MET A 340 -10.54 -15.10 2.77
C MET A 340 -11.38 -13.84 2.96
N MET A 341 -11.62 -13.12 1.89
CA MET A 341 -12.51 -11.97 1.84
C MET A 341 -13.87 -12.43 1.33
N LEU A 342 -14.91 -12.18 2.11
CA LEU A 342 -16.27 -12.53 1.72
C LEU A 342 -16.96 -11.30 1.15
N PRO A 343 -17.26 -11.26 -0.15
CA PRO A 343 -17.98 -10.15 -0.74
C PRO A 343 -19.40 -10.09 -0.19
N ILE A 344 -19.83 -8.91 0.25
CA ILE A 344 -21.18 -8.65 0.73
C ILE A 344 -21.99 -8.10 -0.43
N SER A 345 -22.88 -8.90 -0.99
CA SER A 345 -23.68 -8.56 -2.16
C SER A 345 -24.84 -7.58 -1.89
N ARG A 346 -25.22 -7.40 -0.62
CA ARG A 346 -26.31 -6.50 -0.20
C ARG A 346 -26.00 -5.90 1.17
N ALA A 347 -26.34 -4.64 1.36
CA ALA A 347 -26.37 -4.04 2.68
C ALA A 347 -27.36 -4.79 3.58
N GLY A 348 -26.94 -5.14 4.80
CA GLY A 348 -27.79 -5.80 5.80
C GLY A 348 -28.64 -4.78 6.55
#